data_727ff9c33e6be13595e2e38eda05d333
#
_entry.id   727ff9c33e6be13595e2e38eda05d333
#
_cell.length_a   1.000
_cell.length_b   1.000
_cell.length_c   1.000
_cell.angle_alpha   90.00
_cell.angle_beta   90.00
_cell.angle_gamma   90.00
#
_symmetry.space_group_name_H-M   'P 1'
#
loop_
_entity.id
_entity.type
_entity.pdbx_description
1 polymer ?
#
loop_
_entity_poly.entity_id
_entity_poly.type
_entity_poly.pdbx_seq_one_letter_code
_entity_poly.pdbx_strand_id
1 'polypeptide(L)'
;TAQFTVVGTPTGEASAIDGAANAGATAGRTAGTYVISGTGGTGSGIKVSVVVAANGSATPTMTVKGGGYTDNDTIILSRTGTYGGASDITVNVNGVGATATYQWQVSTDGTNYTNVSTGSGGTTATYTTAATAAGDNGNKYRCVVGTSQGATPVTSNAATLTVT
;
A
#
# COMPACT_ATOMS: atom_id res chain seq x y z
N THR A 1 9.40 -25.10 18.53
CA THR A 1 9.25 -23.78 17.88
C THR A 1 7.90 -23.71 17.19
N ALA A 2 7.24 -22.57 17.27
CA ALA A 2 6.03 -22.26 16.53
C ALA A 2 6.30 -21.09 15.56
N GLN A 3 5.60 -21.08 14.41
CA GLN A 3 5.71 -20.03 13.42
C GLN A 3 4.36 -19.34 13.25
N PHE A 4 4.38 -18.02 13.21
CA PHE A 4 3.22 -17.16 12.96
C PHE A 4 3.51 -16.29 11.73
N THR A 5 2.53 -16.13 10.85
CA THR A 5 2.66 -15.33 9.63
C THR A 5 1.48 -14.38 9.50
N VAL A 6 1.76 -13.13 9.16
CA VAL A 6 0.72 -12.18 8.72
C VAL A 6 0.41 -12.47 7.25
N VAL A 7 -0.85 -12.74 6.96
CA VAL A 7 -1.33 -12.97 5.60
C VAL A 7 -2.03 -11.72 5.11
N GLY A 8 -1.60 -11.19 3.99
CA GLY A 8 -2.19 -10.03 3.33
C GLY A 8 -1.18 -9.35 2.40
N THR A 9 -1.70 -8.69 1.38
CA THR A 9 -0.88 -7.84 0.50
C THR A 9 -0.88 -6.43 1.09
N PRO A 10 0.28 -5.82 1.34
CA PRO A 10 0.32 -4.43 1.76
C PRO A 10 -0.29 -3.55 0.68
N THR A 11 -1.37 -2.85 1.00
CA THR A 11 -1.92 -1.79 0.16
C THR A 11 -1.53 -0.45 0.79
N GLY A 12 -1.08 0.50 -0.03
CA GLY A 12 -0.57 1.75 0.49
C GLY A 12 -0.97 2.96 -0.36
N GLU A 13 -0.48 4.12 0.03
CA GLU A 13 -0.52 5.31 -0.81
C GLU A 13 0.36 5.08 -2.05
N ALA A 14 -0.08 5.56 -3.21
CA ALA A 14 0.77 5.58 -4.40
C ALA A 14 2.05 6.38 -4.12
N SER A 15 3.20 5.84 -4.46
CA SER A 15 4.50 6.49 -4.26
C SER A 15 4.81 7.46 -5.40
N ALA A 16 4.61 6.99 -6.62
CA ALA A 16 4.77 7.74 -7.85
C ALA A 16 3.80 7.19 -8.91
N ILE A 17 3.76 7.82 -10.06
CA ILE A 17 3.11 7.31 -11.26
C ILE A 17 4.11 7.29 -12.41
N ASP A 18 4.00 6.32 -13.29
CA ASP A 18 4.81 6.21 -14.52
C ASP A 18 3.99 5.66 -15.70
N GLY A 19 4.70 5.26 -16.78
CA GLY A 19 4.10 4.55 -17.89
C GLY A 19 2.95 5.30 -18.56
N ALA A 20 2.96 6.64 -18.64
CA ALA A 20 1.87 7.44 -19.20
C ALA A 20 1.57 7.03 -20.64
N ALA A 21 0.62 6.11 -20.81
CA ALA A 21 0.14 5.72 -22.14
C ALA A 21 -0.83 6.77 -22.70
N ASN A 22 -0.84 6.91 -24.02
CA ASN A 22 -1.66 7.90 -24.75
C ASN A 22 -1.35 9.37 -24.40
N ALA A 23 -0.20 9.67 -23.79
CA ALA A 23 0.19 11.04 -23.41
C ALA A 23 0.89 11.83 -24.52
N GLY A 24 1.27 11.18 -25.64
CA GLY A 24 1.88 11.82 -26.80
C GLY A 24 0.98 12.86 -27.48
N ALA A 25 1.52 13.57 -28.44
CA ALA A 25 0.79 14.56 -29.24
C ALA A 25 -0.46 13.94 -29.89
N THR A 26 -1.64 14.45 -29.54
CA THR A 26 -2.93 13.92 -30.00
C THR A 26 -3.85 15.07 -30.38
N ALA A 27 -4.44 15.00 -31.59
CA ALA A 27 -5.41 15.98 -32.06
C ALA A 27 -6.68 15.98 -31.17
N GLY A 28 -7.32 17.14 -31.09
CA GLY A 28 -8.57 17.31 -30.34
C GLY A 28 -8.42 17.46 -28.83
N ARG A 29 -7.19 17.50 -28.30
CA ARG A 29 -6.94 17.90 -26.93
C ARG A 29 -6.88 19.42 -26.81
N THR A 30 -7.45 19.95 -25.78
CA THR A 30 -7.41 21.38 -25.44
C THR A 30 -6.19 21.63 -24.54
N ALA A 31 -5.32 22.57 -24.94
CA ALA A 31 -4.18 22.98 -24.13
C ALA A 31 -4.63 23.58 -22.79
N GLY A 32 -3.94 23.24 -21.72
CA GLY A 32 -4.29 23.69 -20.36
C GLY A 32 -3.77 22.76 -19.28
N THR A 33 -4.10 23.09 -18.03
CA THR A 33 -3.80 22.27 -16.86
C THR A 33 -5.10 21.77 -16.25
N TYR A 34 -5.20 20.46 -16.07
CA TYR A 34 -6.39 19.78 -15.58
C TYR A 34 -6.04 18.93 -14.35
N VAL A 35 -6.76 19.11 -13.25
CA VAL A 35 -6.63 18.23 -12.08
C VAL A 35 -7.75 17.18 -12.15
N ILE A 36 -7.37 15.94 -12.33
CA ILE A 36 -8.26 14.82 -12.60
C ILE A 36 -8.21 13.83 -11.45
N SER A 37 -9.37 13.41 -10.95
CA SER A 37 -9.46 12.26 -10.07
C SER A 37 -9.27 11.00 -10.90
N GLY A 38 -8.20 10.25 -10.62
CA GLY A 38 -7.92 8.99 -11.28
C GLY A 38 -8.91 7.91 -10.85
N THR A 39 -9.25 7.03 -11.79
CA THR A 39 -10.12 5.85 -11.54
C THR A 39 -9.40 4.58 -11.97
N GLY A 40 -9.82 3.43 -11.44
CA GLY A 40 -9.17 2.15 -11.69
C GLY A 40 -8.15 1.78 -10.61
N GLY A 41 -7.50 0.63 -10.78
CA GLY A 41 -6.66 0.03 -9.76
C GLY A 41 -7.43 -0.48 -8.55
N THR A 42 -6.72 -0.89 -7.51
CA THR A 42 -7.30 -1.43 -6.27
C THR A 42 -7.60 -0.35 -5.24
N GLY A 43 -6.99 0.83 -5.38
CA GLY A 43 -7.10 1.95 -4.47
C GLY A 43 -8.11 3.03 -4.89
N SER A 44 -8.06 4.14 -4.19
CA SER A 44 -8.91 5.31 -4.46
C SER A 44 -8.26 6.61 -4.02
N GLY A 45 -8.82 7.74 -4.47
CA GLY A 45 -8.46 9.08 -4.02
C GLY A 45 -7.22 9.69 -4.67
N ILE A 46 -6.57 9.02 -5.63
CA ILE A 46 -5.47 9.62 -6.40
C ILE A 46 -5.95 10.82 -7.21
N LYS A 47 -5.17 11.91 -7.23
CA LYS A 47 -5.38 13.03 -8.16
C LYS A 47 -4.11 13.29 -8.94
N VAL A 48 -4.30 13.59 -10.21
CA VAL A 48 -3.22 13.82 -11.16
C VAL A 48 -3.47 15.15 -11.86
N SER A 49 -2.47 16.02 -11.87
CA SER A 49 -2.44 17.21 -12.73
C SER A 49 -1.94 16.79 -14.11
N VAL A 50 -2.72 17.06 -15.13
CA VAL A 50 -2.37 16.80 -16.53
C VAL A 50 -2.16 18.14 -17.23
N VAL A 51 -0.92 18.43 -17.60
CA VAL A 51 -0.59 19.61 -18.40
C VAL A 51 -0.60 19.21 -19.86
N VAL A 52 -1.52 19.81 -20.64
CA VAL A 52 -1.63 19.58 -22.09
C VAL A 52 -1.01 20.77 -22.83
N ALA A 53 -0.02 20.47 -23.65
CA ALA A 53 0.65 21.46 -24.50
C ALA A 53 -0.16 21.77 -25.76
N ALA A 54 0.19 22.87 -26.47
CA ALA A 54 -0.49 23.28 -27.69
C ALA A 54 -0.49 22.24 -28.81
N ASN A 55 0.51 21.36 -28.84
CA ASN A 55 0.60 20.22 -29.79
C ASN A 55 -0.23 19.00 -29.37
N GLY A 56 -0.97 19.07 -28.26
CA GLY A 56 -1.77 17.98 -27.73
C GLY A 56 -1.00 16.94 -26.91
N SER A 57 0.32 17.10 -26.70
CA SER A 57 1.07 16.25 -25.78
C SER A 57 0.66 16.56 -24.32
N ALA A 58 0.66 15.56 -23.48
CA ALA A 58 0.21 15.69 -22.10
C ALA A 58 1.28 15.16 -21.12
N THR A 59 1.44 15.86 -20.02
CA THR A 59 2.36 15.47 -18.93
C THR A 59 1.56 15.28 -17.66
N PRO A 60 1.31 14.05 -17.23
CA PRO A 60 0.65 13.77 -15.96
C PRO A 60 1.65 13.87 -14.81
N THR A 61 1.22 14.47 -13.70
CA THR A 61 1.99 14.58 -12.45
C THR A 61 1.04 14.31 -11.29
N MET A 62 1.38 13.36 -10.42
CA MET A 62 0.58 13.04 -9.25
C MET A 62 0.59 14.21 -8.26
N THR A 63 -0.61 14.63 -7.81
CA THR A 63 -0.78 15.74 -6.85
C THR A 63 -1.38 15.27 -5.51
N VAL A 64 -2.14 14.17 -5.54
CA VAL A 64 -2.66 13.50 -4.34
C VAL A 64 -2.41 12.01 -4.49
N LYS A 65 -1.82 11.39 -3.50
CA LYS A 65 -1.39 9.99 -3.54
C LYS A 65 -2.54 8.98 -3.48
N GLY A 66 -3.66 9.34 -2.83
CA GLY A 66 -4.72 8.38 -2.53
C GLY A 66 -4.26 7.27 -1.58
N GLY A 67 -4.98 6.15 -1.54
CA GLY A 67 -4.64 5.01 -0.69
C GLY A 67 -5.25 3.71 -1.18
N GLY A 68 -4.74 2.60 -0.68
CA GLY A 68 -5.24 1.26 -1.02
C GLY A 68 -4.73 0.70 -2.35
N TYR A 69 -3.74 1.36 -2.98
CA TYR A 69 -3.16 0.91 -4.24
C TYR A 69 -2.15 -0.21 -4.06
N THR A 70 -2.00 -1.00 -5.12
CA THR A 70 -0.88 -1.94 -5.30
C THR A 70 0.06 -1.42 -6.39
N ASP A 71 1.29 -1.91 -6.38
CA ASP A 71 2.27 -1.60 -7.42
C ASP A 71 1.76 -2.08 -8.79
N ASN A 72 2.00 -1.28 -9.83
CA ASN A 72 1.50 -1.47 -11.20
C ASN A 72 -0.03 -1.35 -11.38
N ASP A 73 -0.78 -0.88 -10.38
CA ASP A 73 -2.19 -0.51 -10.60
C ASP A 73 -2.31 0.51 -11.74
N THR A 74 -3.20 0.22 -12.70
CA THR A 74 -3.47 1.13 -13.82
C THR A 74 -4.54 2.14 -13.45
N ILE A 75 -4.21 3.42 -13.56
CA ILE A 75 -5.10 4.55 -13.28
C ILE A 75 -5.53 5.21 -14.59
N ILE A 76 -6.81 5.40 -14.76
CA ILE A 76 -7.41 6.04 -15.92
C ILE A 76 -7.66 7.53 -15.58
N LEU A 77 -7.13 8.40 -16.43
CA LEU A 77 -7.34 9.85 -16.39
C LEU A 77 -8.34 10.21 -17.50
N SER A 78 -9.61 10.34 -17.11
CA SER A 78 -10.70 10.53 -18.10
C SER A 78 -10.57 11.84 -18.85
N ARG A 79 -10.69 11.77 -20.16
CA ARG A 79 -10.75 12.92 -21.08
C ARG A 79 -12.08 13.64 -21.07
N THR A 80 -13.14 12.94 -20.68
CA THR A 80 -14.52 13.47 -20.74
C THR A 80 -14.71 14.59 -19.73
N GLY A 81 -15.10 15.78 -20.20
CA GLY A 81 -15.25 16.96 -19.35
C GLY A 81 -13.93 17.58 -18.88
N THR A 82 -12.79 17.14 -19.44
CA THR A 82 -11.45 17.65 -19.10
C THR A 82 -10.69 18.08 -20.37
N TYR A 83 -9.59 17.41 -20.71
CA TYR A 83 -8.69 17.80 -21.80
C TYR A 83 -9.15 17.35 -23.20
N GLY A 84 -10.20 16.53 -23.31
CA GLY A 84 -10.68 16.03 -24.62
C GLY A 84 -9.74 15.04 -25.30
N GLY A 85 -9.84 14.96 -26.64
CA GLY A 85 -9.03 14.06 -27.46
C GLY A 85 -9.69 12.70 -27.69
N ALA A 86 -8.97 11.79 -28.36
CA ALA A 86 -9.50 10.49 -28.81
C ALA A 86 -9.48 9.41 -27.74
N SER A 87 -8.56 9.47 -26.80
CA SER A 87 -8.33 8.42 -25.80
C SER A 87 -8.03 9.01 -24.43
N ASP A 88 -8.44 8.30 -23.39
CA ASP A 88 -8.02 8.58 -22.03
C ASP A 88 -6.50 8.36 -21.89
N ILE A 89 -5.88 9.11 -21.00
CA ILE A 89 -4.50 8.85 -20.59
C ILE A 89 -4.55 7.84 -19.45
N THR A 90 -3.68 6.85 -19.50
CA THR A 90 -3.48 5.93 -18.38
C THR A 90 -2.08 6.08 -17.82
N VAL A 91 -1.94 5.92 -16.52
CA VAL A 91 -0.66 5.87 -15.81
C VAL A 91 -0.66 4.66 -14.89
N ASN A 92 0.51 4.14 -14.57
CA ASN A 92 0.64 3.06 -13.60
C ASN A 92 1.13 3.64 -12.26
N VAL A 93 0.64 3.06 -11.16
CA VAL A 93 1.21 3.31 -9.84
C VAL A 93 2.60 2.69 -9.80
N ASN A 94 3.62 3.51 -9.55
CA ASN A 94 5.00 3.06 -9.44
C ASN A 94 5.42 3.04 -7.98
N GLY A 95 5.39 1.86 -7.40
CA GLY A 95 5.60 1.62 -5.99
C GLY A 95 4.46 2.11 -5.12
N VAL A 96 4.25 1.44 -4.02
CA VAL A 96 3.39 1.92 -2.95
C VAL A 96 4.31 2.47 -1.87
N GLY A 97 4.19 3.75 -1.56
CA GLY A 97 5.16 4.53 -0.77
C GLY A 97 5.30 4.14 0.69
N ALA A 98 4.64 3.09 1.13
CA ALA A 98 4.72 2.61 2.49
C ALA A 98 5.11 1.13 2.51
N THR A 99 6.36 0.86 2.85
CA THR A 99 6.76 -0.49 3.23
C THR A 99 6.03 -0.87 4.52
N ALA A 100 5.37 -2.03 4.53
CA ALA A 100 4.78 -2.57 5.74
C ALA A 100 5.87 -2.77 6.80
N THR A 101 5.61 -2.29 8.01
CA THR A 101 6.43 -2.55 9.19
C THR A 101 5.68 -3.49 10.10
N TYR A 102 6.39 -4.39 10.73
CA TYR A 102 5.84 -5.41 11.61
C TYR A 102 6.50 -5.30 12.99
N GLN A 103 5.72 -5.51 14.03
CA GLN A 103 6.21 -5.70 15.39
C GLN A 103 5.40 -6.80 16.06
N TRP A 104 6.03 -7.96 16.22
CA TRP A 104 5.42 -9.06 16.95
C TRP A 104 5.46 -8.81 18.45
N GLN A 105 4.40 -9.21 19.12
CA GLN A 105 4.21 -9.06 20.55
C GLN A 105 3.75 -10.38 21.17
N VAL A 106 4.13 -10.61 22.41
CA VAL A 106 3.74 -11.77 23.20
C VAL A 106 3.03 -11.31 24.48
N SER A 107 2.07 -12.10 24.92
CA SER A 107 1.39 -11.94 26.20
C SER A 107 1.29 -13.30 26.90
N THR A 108 1.59 -13.33 28.19
CA THR A 108 1.46 -14.50 29.07
C THR A 108 0.14 -14.50 29.86
N ASP A 109 -0.53 -13.34 29.94
CA ASP A 109 -1.79 -13.16 30.68
C ASP A 109 -3.01 -12.91 29.75
N GLY A 110 -2.77 -12.81 28.43
CA GLY A 110 -3.79 -12.54 27.42
C GLY A 110 -4.28 -11.09 27.35
N THR A 111 -3.74 -10.20 28.15
CA THR A 111 -4.16 -8.79 28.28
C THR A 111 -3.01 -7.84 27.99
N ASN A 112 -1.87 -8.03 28.63
CA ASN A 112 -0.69 -7.20 28.50
C ASN A 112 0.26 -7.78 27.45
N TYR A 113 0.58 -6.99 26.43
CA TYR A 113 1.43 -7.41 25.31
C TYR A 113 2.74 -6.62 25.34
N THR A 114 3.84 -7.33 25.22
CA THR A 114 5.20 -6.77 25.08
C THR A 114 5.83 -7.23 23.77
N ASN A 115 6.76 -6.45 23.24
CA ASN A 115 7.49 -6.85 22.04
C ASN A 115 8.28 -8.12 22.29
N VAL A 116 8.28 -9.04 21.32
CA VAL A 116 9.09 -10.25 21.42
C VAL A 116 10.58 -9.90 21.47
N SER A 117 11.31 -10.56 22.37
CA SER A 117 12.75 -10.35 22.57
C SER A 117 13.60 -11.59 22.26
N THR A 118 12.94 -12.73 21.96
CA THR A 118 13.58 -14.01 21.64
C THR A 118 13.01 -14.55 20.33
N GLY A 119 13.53 -15.64 19.81
CA GLY A 119 13.12 -16.18 18.52
C GLY A 119 13.73 -15.40 17.35
N SER A 120 13.08 -15.46 16.19
CA SER A 120 13.53 -14.80 14.97
C SER A 120 12.34 -14.18 14.20
N GLY A 121 12.60 -13.10 13.48
CA GLY A 121 11.58 -12.42 12.67
C GLY A 121 10.63 -11.53 13.46
N GLY A 122 11.00 -11.03 14.63
CA GLY A 122 10.14 -10.16 15.46
C GLY A 122 9.66 -8.87 14.79
N THR A 123 10.35 -8.44 13.74
CA THR A 123 10.01 -7.26 12.93
C THR A 123 9.78 -7.58 11.45
N THR A 124 9.46 -8.83 11.12
CA THR A 124 9.15 -9.27 9.75
C THR A 124 7.73 -9.84 9.67
N ALA A 125 7.25 -10.12 8.47
CA ALA A 125 5.92 -10.71 8.26
C ALA A 125 5.75 -12.08 8.94
N THR A 126 6.86 -12.78 9.21
CA THR A 126 6.87 -14.09 9.85
C THR A 126 7.73 -14.06 11.11
N TYR A 127 7.19 -14.52 12.20
CA TYR A 127 7.89 -14.69 13.48
C TYR A 127 7.97 -16.18 13.85
N THR A 128 9.14 -16.61 14.24
CA THR A 128 9.36 -17.97 14.76
C THR A 128 9.84 -17.86 16.22
N THR A 129 9.15 -18.52 17.14
CA THR A 129 9.52 -18.54 18.56
C THR A 129 10.89 -19.19 18.77
N ALA A 130 11.56 -18.90 19.85
CA ALA A 130 12.62 -19.76 20.38
C ALA A 130 12.08 -21.17 20.66
N ALA A 131 12.93 -22.08 21.11
CA ALA A 131 12.49 -23.39 21.57
C ALA A 131 11.44 -23.22 22.68
N THR A 132 10.28 -23.86 22.49
CA THR A 132 9.15 -23.73 23.43
C THR A 132 9.28 -24.75 24.56
N ALA A 133 8.87 -24.36 25.74
CA ALA A 133 8.76 -25.20 26.92
C ALA A 133 7.29 -25.31 27.38
N ALA A 134 6.98 -26.22 28.28
CA ALA A 134 5.60 -26.41 28.80
C ALA A 134 5.02 -25.12 29.41
N GLY A 135 5.86 -24.26 29.99
CA GLY A 135 5.45 -22.96 30.54
C GLY A 135 5.01 -21.92 29.51
N ASP A 136 5.29 -22.16 28.21
CA ASP A 136 4.85 -21.27 27.13
C ASP A 136 3.44 -21.62 26.62
N ASN A 137 2.85 -22.71 27.12
CA ASN A 137 1.51 -23.12 26.75
C ASN A 137 0.50 -22.06 27.16
N GLY A 138 -0.34 -21.63 26.25
CA GLY A 138 -1.33 -20.57 26.45
C GLY A 138 -0.83 -19.16 26.16
N ASN A 139 0.47 -18.95 25.91
CA ASN A 139 0.99 -17.65 25.47
C ASN A 139 0.30 -17.20 24.18
N LYS A 140 -0.04 -15.91 24.12
CA LYS A 140 -0.69 -15.31 22.97
C LYS A 140 0.26 -14.43 22.19
N TYR A 141 0.23 -14.56 20.88
CA TYR A 141 1.05 -13.77 19.95
C TYR A 141 0.17 -12.95 19.02
N ARG A 142 0.55 -11.71 18.77
CA ARG A 142 -0.08 -10.82 17.80
C ARG A 142 0.97 -10.00 17.06
N CYS A 143 0.61 -9.44 15.92
CA CYS A 143 1.46 -8.53 15.16
C CYS A 143 0.83 -7.15 15.07
N VAL A 144 1.58 -6.13 15.38
CA VAL A 144 1.25 -4.73 15.06
C VAL A 144 1.84 -4.44 13.69
N VAL A 145 0.99 -4.16 12.71
CA VAL A 145 1.36 -3.85 11.33
C VAL A 145 1.18 -2.37 11.12
N GLY A 146 2.23 -1.70 10.80
CA GLY A 146 2.25 -0.28 10.45
C GLY A 146 2.83 -0.07 9.07
N THR A 147 3.16 1.17 8.77
CA THR A 147 3.85 1.56 7.53
C THR A 147 5.05 2.42 7.85
N SER A 148 6.06 2.38 6.99
CA SER A 148 7.25 3.23 7.12
C SER A 148 6.96 4.74 7.06
N GLN A 149 5.76 5.12 6.65
CA GLN A 149 5.33 6.53 6.55
C GLN A 149 4.34 6.95 7.65
N GLY A 150 4.19 6.13 8.70
CA GLY A 150 3.46 6.54 9.91
C GLY A 150 1.93 6.48 9.80
N ALA A 151 1.37 5.66 8.90
CA ALA A 151 -0.06 5.38 8.95
C ALA A 151 -0.44 4.73 10.29
N THR A 152 -1.67 4.92 10.74
CA THR A 152 -2.16 4.33 11.99
C THR A 152 -1.97 2.81 11.96
N PRO A 153 -1.20 2.23 12.90
CA PRO A 153 -0.96 0.80 12.92
C PRO A 153 -2.24 -0.01 13.19
N VAL A 154 -2.31 -1.18 12.58
CA VAL A 154 -3.38 -2.15 12.81
C VAL A 154 -2.80 -3.35 13.55
N THR A 155 -3.49 -3.81 14.58
CA THR A 155 -3.10 -4.99 15.35
C THR A 155 -3.88 -6.21 14.88
N SER A 156 -3.20 -7.31 14.60
CA SER A 156 -3.83 -8.57 14.24
C SER A 156 -4.63 -9.16 15.40
N ASN A 157 -5.51 -10.11 15.10
CA ASN A 157 -6.03 -11.01 16.13
C ASN A 157 -4.87 -11.76 16.80
N ALA A 158 -5.05 -12.10 18.07
CA ALA A 158 -4.07 -12.90 18.80
C ALA A 158 -4.22 -14.40 18.48
N ALA A 159 -3.10 -15.07 18.24
CA ALA A 159 -3.01 -16.52 18.13
C ALA A 159 -2.50 -17.11 19.45
N THR A 160 -3.08 -18.21 19.90
CA THR A 160 -2.65 -18.90 21.12
C THR A 160 -1.66 -20.01 20.78
N LEU A 161 -0.55 -20.05 21.49
CA LEU A 161 0.43 -21.13 21.40
C LEU A 161 -0.06 -22.33 22.21
N THR A 162 -0.09 -23.51 21.58
CA THR A 162 -0.32 -24.79 22.25
C THR A 162 0.99 -25.59 22.26
N VAL A 163 1.43 -25.98 23.43
CA VAL A 163 2.59 -26.87 23.62
C VAL A 163 2.08 -28.19 24.15
N THR A 164 2.32 -29.27 23.41
CA THR A 164 1.96 -30.67 23.77
C THR A 164 3.17 -31.45 24.20
#